data_35c25cf2b5af0e14e8d438e45b14bdd1
#
_entry.id   35c25cf2b5af0e14e8d438e45b14bdd1
#
_cell.length_a   1.000
_cell.length_b   1.000
_cell.length_c   1.000
_cell.angle_alpha   90.00
_cell.angle_beta   90.00
_cell.angle_gamma   90.00
#
_symmetry.space_group_name_H-M   'P 1'
#
loop_
_entity.id
_entity.type
_entity.pdbx_description
1 polymer ?
#
loop_
_entity_poly.entity_id
_entity_poly.type
_entity_poly.pdbx_seq_one_letter_code
_entity_poly.pdbx_strand_id
1 'polypeptide(L)'
;MGIYSISDLAELTGVKTHTLRVWEKRYGLLTPQRTDTNIRYYLDSDLKVLMLVLKLYNNGVRISRIAEMSVEEMEAECKLISKDVQDDETRLLQCITDLDVTGISNVLDLHIQIHGFESALINLILPVLDKMELLWLSGNIEEAHEACFRELIKRKTIREIDSVAHNCKGPKVIMLLPQGNQQ
;
A
#
# COMPACT_ATOMS: atom_id res chain seq x y z
N MET A 1 -7.45 21.76 -16.52
CA MET A 1 -6.19 21.93 -15.79
C MET A 1 -6.57 22.25 -14.36
N GLY A 2 -6.35 21.31 -13.45
CA GLY A 2 -6.71 21.46 -12.05
C GLY A 2 -5.73 22.39 -11.34
N ILE A 3 -6.24 23.17 -10.39
CA ILE A 3 -5.46 24.02 -9.49
C ILE A 3 -5.76 23.56 -8.07
N TYR A 4 -4.73 23.24 -7.31
CA TYR A 4 -4.85 22.63 -5.98
C TYR A 4 -4.13 23.48 -4.94
N SER A 5 -4.73 23.66 -3.78
CA SER A 5 -4.03 24.12 -2.59
C SER A 5 -3.25 22.97 -1.94
N ILE A 6 -2.36 23.26 -1.00
CA ILE A 6 -1.67 22.19 -0.23
C ILE A 6 -2.64 21.36 0.62
N SER A 7 -3.77 21.95 1.02
CA SER A 7 -4.82 21.25 1.77
C SER A 7 -5.55 20.25 0.86
N ASP A 8 -5.84 20.62 -0.39
CA ASP A 8 -6.46 19.73 -1.37
C ASP A 8 -5.54 18.56 -1.70
N LEU A 9 -4.23 18.81 -1.87
CA LEU A 9 -3.25 17.73 -2.04
C LEU A 9 -3.21 16.81 -0.82
N ALA A 10 -3.27 17.35 0.39
CA ALA A 10 -3.27 16.55 1.62
C ALA A 10 -4.53 15.69 1.73
N GLU A 11 -5.70 16.21 1.36
CA GLU A 11 -6.97 15.48 1.35
C GLU A 11 -6.97 14.37 0.31
N LEU A 12 -6.54 14.67 -0.92
CA LEU A 12 -6.48 13.70 -2.03
C LEU A 12 -5.47 12.57 -1.80
N THR A 13 -4.41 12.83 -1.06
CA THR A 13 -3.29 11.89 -0.90
C THR A 13 -3.20 11.25 0.48
N GLY A 14 -3.97 11.73 1.44
CA GLY A 14 -3.89 11.30 2.84
C GLY A 14 -2.61 11.76 3.58
N VAL A 15 -1.72 12.51 2.92
CA VAL A 15 -0.47 12.98 3.51
C VAL A 15 -0.69 14.30 4.24
N LYS A 16 -0.21 14.41 5.47
CA LYS A 16 -0.34 15.64 6.27
C LYS A 16 0.34 16.82 5.57
N THR A 17 -0.30 18.00 5.59
CA THR A 17 0.19 19.23 4.95
C THR A 17 1.61 19.60 5.38
N HIS A 18 1.98 19.33 6.64
CA HIS A 18 3.32 19.61 7.13
C HIS A 18 4.37 18.70 6.46
N THR A 19 4.03 17.43 6.21
CA THR A 19 4.90 16.46 5.52
C THR A 19 5.13 16.90 4.07
N LEU A 20 4.06 17.31 3.37
CA LEU A 20 4.17 17.86 2.02
C LEU A 20 5.09 19.08 1.95
N ARG A 21 5.00 20.00 2.94
CA ARG A 21 5.90 21.15 3.03
C ARG A 21 7.36 20.76 3.28
N VAL A 22 7.60 19.70 4.06
CA VAL A 22 8.95 19.16 4.24
C VAL A 22 9.47 18.58 2.93
N TRP A 23 8.65 17.84 2.21
CA TRP A 23 9.00 17.26 0.91
C TRP A 23 9.27 18.33 -0.15
N GLU A 24 8.46 19.40 -0.20
CA GLU A 24 8.71 20.58 -1.02
C GLU A 24 10.06 21.22 -0.67
N LYS A 25 10.26 21.58 0.61
CA LYS A 25 11.40 22.40 1.03
C LYS A 25 12.72 21.62 1.06
N ARG A 26 12.70 20.36 1.53
CA ARG A 26 13.93 19.58 1.77
C ARG A 26 14.35 18.76 0.55
N TYR A 27 13.39 18.28 -0.21
CA TYR A 27 13.63 17.33 -1.28
C TYR A 27 13.27 17.88 -2.68
N GLY A 28 12.60 19.03 -2.77
CA GLY A 28 12.24 19.64 -4.05
C GLY A 28 11.22 18.82 -4.87
N LEU A 29 10.50 17.89 -4.22
CA LEU A 29 9.56 16.99 -4.90
C LEU A 29 8.32 17.69 -5.48
N LEU A 30 8.01 18.88 -5.00
CA LEU A 30 6.90 19.71 -5.46
C LEU A 30 7.43 21.11 -5.76
N THR A 31 6.95 21.71 -6.86
CA THR A 31 7.35 23.06 -7.31
C THR A 31 6.11 23.96 -7.40
N PRO A 32 5.61 24.49 -6.24
CA PRO A 32 4.42 25.30 -6.24
C PRO A 32 4.57 26.56 -7.08
N GLN A 33 3.53 26.88 -7.82
CA GLN A 33 3.33 28.18 -8.45
C GLN A 33 2.83 29.18 -7.37
N ARG A 34 2.92 30.47 -7.68
CA ARG A 34 2.42 31.53 -6.80
C ARG A 34 1.49 32.45 -7.56
N THR A 35 0.41 32.84 -6.93
CA THR A 35 -0.46 33.89 -7.43
C THR A 35 0.19 35.27 -7.25
N ASP A 36 -0.36 36.31 -7.87
CA ASP A 36 0.03 37.72 -7.67
C ASP A 36 -0.03 38.14 -6.19
N THR A 37 -0.91 37.50 -5.41
CA THR A 37 -1.03 37.69 -3.96
C THR A 37 -0.11 36.80 -3.14
N ASN A 38 0.88 36.12 -3.79
CA ASN A 38 1.88 35.25 -3.17
C ASN A 38 1.31 33.98 -2.50
N ILE A 39 0.11 33.53 -2.90
CA ILE A 39 -0.49 32.26 -2.42
C ILE A 39 0.05 31.10 -3.29
N ARG A 40 0.49 30.01 -2.62
CA ARG A 40 0.96 28.79 -3.30
C ARG A 40 -0.21 28.02 -3.90
N TYR A 41 -0.03 27.52 -5.11
CA TYR A 41 -0.91 26.55 -5.74
C TYR A 41 -0.10 25.52 -6.52
N TYR A 42 -0.70 24.37 -6.77
CA TYR A 42 -0.12 23.23 -7.45
C TYR A 42 -0.98 22.85 -8.65
N LEU A 43 -0.37 22.23 -9.65
CA LEU A 43 -1.03 21.82 -10.89
C LEU A 43 -1.27 20.30 -10.92
N ASP A 44 -2.02 19.82 -11.93
CA ASP A 44 -2.20 18.39 -12.19
C ASP A 44 -0.86 17.63 -12.31
N SER A 45 0.18 18.29 -12.86
CA SER A 45 1.54 17.73 -12.93
C SER A 45 2.14 17.46 -11.55
N ASP A 46 1.95 18.38 -10.60
CA ASP A 46 2.45 18.21 -9.23
C ASP A 46 1.69 17.09 -8.50
N LEU A 47 0.38 17.01 -8.70
CA LEU A 47 -0.43 15.91 -8.15
C LEU A 47 0.03 14.56 -8.72
N LYS A 48 0.30 14.48 -10.04
CA LYS A 48 0.81 13.26 -10.67
C LYS A 48 2.14 12.83 -10.06
N VAL A 49 3.09 13.75 -9.93
CA VAL A 49 4.39 13.48 -9.28
C VAL A 49 4.19 13.01 -7.84
N LEU A 50 3.32 13.67 -7.09
CA LEU A 50 3.03 13.29 -5.70
C LEU A 50 2.44 11.87 -5.60
N MET A 51 1.58 11.46 -6.52
CA MET A 51 1.03 10.11 -6.57
C MET A 51 2.12 9.06 -6.86
N LEU A 52 3.08 9.35 -7.76
CA LEU A 52 4.23 8.48 -8.01
C LEU A 52 5.12 8.36 -6.77
N VAL A 53 5.43 9.50 -6.14
CA VAL A 53 6.20 9.55 -4.90
C VAL A 53 5.57 8.69 -3.82
N LEU A 54 4.25 8.81 -3.62
CA LEU A 54 3.52 8.03 -2.63
C LEU A 54 3.55 6.54 -2.92
N LYS A 55 3.36 6.16 -4.18
CA LYS A 55 3.41 4.77 -4.60
C LYS A 55 4.77 4.14 -4.29
N LEU A 56 5.87 4.83 -4.60
CA LEU A 56 7.22 4.38 -4.30
C LEU A 56 7.49 4.35 -2.79
N TYR A 57 7.08 5.40 -2.07
CA TYR A 57 7.27 5.52 -0.63
C TYR A 57 6.53 4.42 0.14
N ASN A 58 5.28 4.13 -0.21
CA ASN A 58 4.47 3.06 0.39
C ASN A 58 5.01 1.66 0.09
N ASN A 59 5.80 1.52 -1.00
CA ASN A 59 6.53 0.29 -1.32
C ASN A 59 7.97 0.28 -0.75
N GLY A 60 8.26 1.10 0.27
CA GLY A 60 9.49 1.05 1.04
C GLY A 60 10.68 1.81 0.44
N VAL A 61 10.50 2.52 -0.68
CA VAL A 61 11.58 3.34 -1.25
C VAL A 61 11.78 4.59 -0.40
N ARG A 62 13.01 4.85 0.04
CA ARG A 62 13.32 6.02 0.86
C ARG A 62 13.06 7.31 0.10
N ILE A 63 12.44 8.30 0.77
CA ILE A 63 12.10 9.59 0.17
C ILE A 63 13.30 10.33 -0.43
N SER A 64 14.50 10.19 0.17
CA SER A 64 15.73 10.78 -0.36
C SER A 64 16.13 10.18 -1.71
N ARG A 65 15.95 8.87 -1.91
CA ARG A 65 16.20 8.20 -3.19
C ARG A 65 15.16 8.62 -4.23
N ILE A 66 13.90 8.71 -3.85
CA ILE A 66 12.83 9.16 -4.74
C ILE A 66 13.10 10.58 -5.26
N ALA A 67 13.60 11.46 -4.39
CA ALA A 67 13.91 12.84 -4.74
C ALA A 67 15.06 12.99 -5.75
N GLU A 68 15.90 11.99 -5.92
CA GLU A 68 16.99 11.94 -6.90
C GLU A 68 16.55 11.40 -8.26
N MET A 69 15.30 10.83 -8.34
CA MET A 69 14.77 10.23 -9.56
C MET A 69 14.09 11.27 -10.45
N SER A 70 14.22 11.12 -11.75
CA SER A 70 13.37 11.82 -12.71
C SER A 70 11.94 11.26 -12.70
N VAL A 71 10.99 12.00 -13.27
CA VAL A 71 9.59 11.54 -13.36
C VAL A 71 9.49 10.24 -14.15
N GLU A 72 10.28 10.12 -15.23
CA GLU A 72 10.34 8.94 -16.07
C GLU A 72 10.88 7.72 -15.30
N GLU A 73 11.90 7.92 -14.45
CA GLU A 73 12.45 6.87 -13.59
C GLU A 73 11.44 6.45 -12.53
N MET A 74 10.73 7.41 -11.91
CA MET A 74 9.63 7.10 -10.98
C MET A 74 8.52 6.29 -11.65
N GLU A 75 8.12 6.66 -12.88
CA GLU A 75 7.11 5.92 -13.64
C GLU A 75 7.57 4.49 -13.97
N ALA A 76 8.83 4.34 -14.37
CA ALA A 76 9.41 3.03 -14.67
C ALA A 76 9.44 2.13 -13.44
N GLU A 77 9.93 2.64 -12.32
CA GLU A 77 9.98 1.91 -11.05
C GLU A 77 8.57 1.56 -10.54
N CYS A 78 7.61 2.48 -10.66
CA CYS A 78 6.20 2.22 -10.34
C CYS A 78 5.58 1.12 -11.21
N LYS A 79 5.99 1.00 -12.48
CA LYS A 79 5.53 -0.08 -13.39
C LYS A 79 6.14 -1.42 -12.99
N LEU A 80 7.41 -1.45 -12.61
CA LEU A 80 8.06 -2.68 -12.11
C LEU A 80 7.37 -3.18 -10.86
N ILE A 81 7.18 -2.32 -9.85
CA ILE A 81 6.46 -2.66 -8.62
C ILE A 81 5.05 -3.19 -8.93
N SER A 82 4.32 -2.54 -9.86
CA SER A 82 2.98 -2.97 -10.24
C SER A 82 2.98 -4.34 -10.92
N LYS A 83 4.00 -4.64 -11.72
CA LYS A 83 4.15 -5.92 -12.40
C LYS A 83 4.47 -7.03 -11.40
N ASP A 84 5.41 -6.79 -10.49
CA ASP A 84 5.78 -7.76 -9.46
C ASP A 84 4.60 -8.10 -8.55
N VAL A 85 3.83 -7.09 -8.12
CA VAL A 85 2.61 -7.30 -7.31
C VAL A 85 1.56 -8.09 -8.08
N GLN A 86 1.37 -7.81 -9.37
CA GLN A 86 0.40 -8.53 -10.20
C GLN A 86 0.82 -9.98 -10.45
N ASP A 87 2.12 -10.24 -10.61
CA ASP A 87 2.66 -11.60 -10.72
C ASP A 87 2.48 -12.38 -9.40
N ASP A 88 2.77 -11.77 -8.25
CA ASP A 88 2.58 -12.36 -6.93
C ASP A 88 1.10 -12.62 -6.64
N GLU A 89 0.20 -11.71 -7.03
CA GLU A 89 -1.24 -11.88 -6.88
C GLU A 89 -1.74 -13.09 -7.68
N THR A 90 -1.32 -13.22 -8.94
CA THR A 90 -1.69 -14.35 -9.80
C THR A 90 -1.16 -15.66 -9.23
N ARG A 91 0.08 -15.70 -8.79
CA ARG A 91 0.69 -16.87 -8.15
C ARG A 91 -0.02 -17.25 -6.86
N LEU A 92 -0.38 -16.25 -6.04
CA LEU A 92 -1.09 -16.45 -4.78
C LEU A 92 -2.48 -17.05 -5.02
N LEU A 93 -3.24 -16.52 -5.98
CA LEU A 93 -4.54 -17.06 -6.37
C LEU A 93 -4.43 -18.51 -6.90
N GLN A 94 -3.42 -18.80 -7.68
CA GLN A 94 -3.15 -20.19 -8.15
C GLN A 94 -2.91 -21.12 -6.95
N CYS A 95 -1.99 -20.75 -6.04
CA CYS A 95 -1.72 -21.56 -4.85
C CYS A 95 -2.96 -21.75 -3.97
N ILE A 96 -3.82 -20.74 -3.86
CA ILE A 96 -5.08 -20.83 -3.12
C ILE A 96 -6.00 -21.84 -3.81
N THR A 97 -6.20 -21.73 -5.12
CA THR A 97 -7.06 -22.64 -5.88
C THR A 97 -6.57 -24.10 -5.80
N ASP A 98 -5.26 -24.30 -5.78
CA ASP A 98 -4.62 -25.62 -5.68
C ASP A 98 -4.53 -26.13 -4.21
N LEU A 99 -4.98 -25.35 -3.21
CA LEU A 99 -4.79 -25.63 -1.77
C LEU A 99 -3.31 -25.86 -1.40
N ASP A 100 -2.37 -25.25 -2.14
CA ASP A 100 -0.95 -25.32 -1.82
C ASP A 100 -0.59 -24.37 -0.68
N VAL A 101 -0.77 -24.85 0.56
CA VAL A 101 -0.47 -24.11 1.79
C VAL A 101 0.97 -23.61 1.85
N THR A 102 1.91 -24.42 1.34
CA THR A 102 3.33 -24.08 1.32
C THR A 102 3.60 -22.97 0.31
N GLY A 103 3.03 -23.07 -0.89
CA GLY A 103 3.12 -22.04 -1.93
C GLY A 103 2.54 -20.72 -1.46
N ILE A 104 1.34 -20.73 -0.85
CA ILE A 104 0.72 -19.53 -0.26
C ILE A 104 1.68 -18.88 0.76
N SER A 105 2.21 -19.68 1.69
CA SER A 105 3.12 -19.15 2.72
C SER A 105 4.39 -18.54 2.11
N ASN A 106 4.99 -19.18 1.12
CA ASN A 106 6.21 -18.73 0.47
C ASN A 106 6.01 -17.41 -0.29
N VAL A 107 4.90 -17.29 -1.05
CA VAL A 107 4.59 -16.05 -1.77
C VAL A 107 4.40 -14.89 -0.78
N LEU A 108 3.62 -15.12 0.30
CA LEU A 108 3.40 -14.10 1.33
C LEU A 108 4.71 -13.73 2.05
N ASP A 109 5.54 -14.71 2.44
CA ASP A 109 6.80 -14.43 3.14
C ASP A 109 7.78 -13.64 2.28
N LEU A 110 7.90 -14.00 1.01
CA LEU A 110 8.78 -13.30 0.07
C LEU A 110 8.29 -11.86 -0.15
N HIS A 111 6.98 -11.67 -0.37
CA HIS A 111 6.40 -10.35 -0.57
C HIS A 111 6.57 -9.47 0.69
N ILE A 112 6.32 -10.02 1.90
CA ILE A 112 6.52 -9.32 3.17
C ILE A 112 7.99 -8.95 3.37
N GLN A 113 8.91 -9.85 3.03
CA GLN A 113 10.35 -9.60 3.17
C GLN A 113 10.83 -8.45 2.26
N ILE A 114 10.29 -8.36 1.04
CA ILE A 114 10.71 -7.34 0.04
C ILE A 114 10.02 -5.99 0.30
N HIS A 115 8.71 -6.00 0.55
CA HIS A 115 7.87 -4.81 0.57
C HIS A 115 7.38 -4.40 1.97
N GLY A 116 7.57 -5.26 2.97
CA GLY A 116 7.03 -5.08 4.33
C GLY A 116 5.58 -5.54 4.47
N PHE A 117 5.17 -5.80 5.72
CA PHE A 117 3.84 -6.36 6.03
C PHE A 117 2.68 -5.41 5.66
N GLU A 118 2.82 -4.11 5.92
CA GLU A 118 1.80 -3.11 5.60
C GLU A 118 1.52 -3.06 4.09
N SER A 119 2.58 -3.05 3.28
CA SER A 119 2.46 -3.10 1.82
C SER A 119 1.82 -4.41 1.34
N ALA A 120 2.24 -5.55 1.91
CA ALA A 120 1.66 -6.85 1.60
C ALA A 120 0.16 -6.90 1.92
N LEU A 121 -0.26 -6.32 3.05
CA LEU A 121 -1.66 -6.26 3.44
C LEU A 121 -2.50 -5.48 2.43
N ILE A 122 -2.06 -4.25 2.09
CA ILE A 122 -2.84 -3.32 1.27
C ILE A 122 -2.80 -3.71 -0.22
N ASN A 123 -1.62 -4.08 -0.74
CA ASN A 123 -1.40 -4.23 -2.17
C ASN A 123 -1.51 -5.68 -2.67
N LEU A 124 -1.48 -6.68 -1.79
CA LEU A 124 -1.57 -8.09 -2.17
C LEU A 124 -2.73 -8.80 -1.48
N ILE A 125 -2.79 -8.79 -0.14
CA ILE A 125 -3.74 -9.61 0.62
C ILE A 125 -5.18 -9.13 0.41
N LEU A 126 -5.46 -7.82 0.57
CA LEU A 126 -6.81 -7.28 0.39
C LEU A 126 -7.33 -7.46 -1.04
N PRO A 127 -6.58 -7.15 -2.12
CA PRO A 127 -7.01 -7.43 -3.48
C PRO A 127 -7.29 -8.92 -3.76
N VAL A 128 -6.50 -9.82 -3.17
CA VAL A 128 -6.73 -11.27 -3.31
C VAL A 128 -8.01 -11.69 -2.61
N LEU A 129 -8.30 -11.17 -1.42
CA LEU A 129 -9.57 -11.44 -0.71
C LEU A 129 -10.78 -10.99 -1.53
N ASP A 130 -10.73 -9.80 -2.14
CA ASP A 130 -11.81 -9.31 -3.02
C ASP A 130 -12.02 -10.23 -4.24
N LYS A 131 -10.93 -10.74 -4.83
CA LYS A 131 -11.01 -11.69 -5.95
C LYS A 131 -11.48 -13.07 -5.54
N MET A 132 -11.16 -13.52 -4.34
CA MET A 132 -11.65 -14.79 -3.80
C MET A 132 -13.17 -14.81 -3.68
N GLU A 133 -13.82 -13.70 -3.31
CA GLU A 133 -15.26 -13.59 -3.29
C GLU A 133 -15.88 -13.88 -4.67
N LEU A 134 -15.28 -13.34 -5.73
CA LEU A 134 -15.71 -13.61 -7.11
C LEU A 134 -15.47 -15.07 -7.53
N LEU A 135 -14.36 -15.67 -7.13
CA LEU A 135 -14.06 -17.08 -7.41
C LEU A 135 -15.02 -18.01 -6.66
N TRP A 136 -15.42 -17.66 -5.45
CA TRP A 136 -16.41 -18.40 -4.68
C TRP A 136 -17.80 -18.33 -5.36
N LEU A 137 -18.23 -17.15 -5.79
CA LEU A 137 -19.49 -16.97 -6.52
C LEU A 137 -19.55 -17.75 -7.84
N SER A 138 -18.39 -17.95 -8.49
CA SER A 138 -18.28 -18.75 -9.72
C SER A 138 -18.09 -20.25 -9.48
N GLY A 139 -18.01 -20.70 -8.23
CA GLY A 139 -17.80 -22.09 -7.85
C GLY A 139 -16.38 -22.63 -8.09
N ASN A 140 -15.40 -21.75 -8.31
CA ASN A 140 -14.01 -22.15 -8.54
C ASN A 140 -13.24 -22.44 -7.25
N ILE A 141 -13.71 -21.93 -6.11
CA ILE A 141 -13.17 -22.21 -4.79
C ILE A 141 -14.30 -22.56 -3.80
N GLU A 142 -13.96 -23.30 -2.77
CA GLU A 142 -14.85 -23.73 -1.69
C GLU A 142 -14.48 -23.00 -0.38
N GLU A 143 -15.33 -23.12 0.64
CA GLU A 143 -15.11 -22.54 1.98
C GLU A 143 -13.76 -22.96 2.59
N ALA A 144 -13.30 -24.18 2.28
CA ALA A 144 -12.00 -24.68 2.75
C ALA A 144 -10.81 -23.84 2.27
N HIS A 145 -10.87 -23.33 1.03
CA HIS A 145 -9.83 -22.48 0.44
C HIS A 145 -9.74 -21.14 1.18
N GLU A 146 -10.90 -20.54 1.43
CA GLU A 146 -10.99 -19.28 2.17
C GLU A 146 -10.52 -19.45 3.62
N ALA A 147 -10.97 -20.48 4.31
CA ALA A 147 -10.58 -20.78 5.68
C ALA A 147 -9.08 -21.00 5.81
N CYS A 148 -8.48 -21.72 4.86
CA CYS A 148 -7.05 -21.97 4.80
C CYS A 148 -6.25 -20.67 4.64
N PHE A 149 -6.62 -19.83 3.68
CA PHE A 149 -5.95 -18.57 3.41
C PHE A 149 -6.09 -17.60 4.58
N ARG A 150 -7.29 -17.47 5.16
CA ARG A 150 -7.57 -16.63 6.33
C ARG A 150 -6.72 -17.03 7.54
N GLU A 151 -6.58 -18.32 7.80
CA GLU A 151 -5.75 -18.81 8.92
C GLU A 151 -4.27 -18.51 8.71
N LEU A 152 -3.76 -18.60 7.48
CA LEU A 152 -2.38 -18.23 7.15
C LEU A 152 -2.13 -16.74 7.35
N ILE A 153 -3.04 -15.88 6.88
CA ILE A 153 -2.94 -14.43 7.11
C ILE A 153 -2.93 -14.13 8.60
N LYS A 154 -3.84 -14.72 9.37
CA LYS A 154 -3.92 -14.54 10.82
C LYS A 154 -2.60 -14.87 11.51
N ARG A 155 -1.97 -16.01 11.17
CA ARG A 155 -0.68 -16.41 11.74
C ARG A 155 0.43 -15.41 11.40
N LYS A 156 0.47 -14.93 10.17
CA LYS A 156 1.48 -13.94 9.76
C LYS A 156 1.25 -12.60 10.44
N THR A 157 0.00 -12.16 10.56
CA THR A 157 -0.36 -10.93 11.29
C THR A 157 0.06 -10.98 12.74
N ILE A 158 -0.20 -12.10 13.45
CA ILE A 158 0.22 -12.28 14.85
C ILE A 158 1.73 -12.19 14.96
N ARG A 159 2.47 -12.87 14.07
CA ARG A 159 3.94 -12.83 14.06
C ARG A 159 4.47 -11.40 13.86
N GLU A 160 3.88 -10.62 12.97
CA GLU A 160 4.29 -9.23 12.74
C GLU A 160 3.95 -8.33 13.93
N ILE A 161 2.78 -8.51 14.56
CA ILE A 161 2.41 -7.80 15.79
C ILE A 161 3.45 -8.08 16.90
N ASP A 162 3.82 -9.33 17.09
CA ASP A 162 4.80 -9.71 18.11
C ASP A 162 6.18 -9.08 17.83
N SER A 163 6.57 -8.94 16.55
CA SER A 163 7.83 -8.30 16.16
C SER A 163 7.87 -6.80 16.48
N VAL A 164 6.73 -6.12 16.43
CA VAL A 164 6.59 -4.67 16.61
C VAL A 164 6.29 -4.28 18.07
N ALA A 165 5.70 -5.18 18.86
CA ALA A 165 5.16 -4.90 20.19
C ALA A 165 6.16 -4.26 21.18
N HIS A 166 7.47 -4.43 20.97
CA HIS A 166 8.51 -3.91 21.85
C HIS A 166 8.95 -2.47 21.55
N ASN A 167 8.50 -1.87 20.44
CA ASN A 167 8.97 -0.55 19.97
C ASN A 167 7.85 0.47 19.67
N CYS A 168 6.63 0.24 20.14
CA CYS A 168 5.50 1.12 19.86
C CYS A 168 5.62 2.47 20.59
N LYS A 169 5.97 3.52 19.84
CA LYS A 169 6.02 4.92 20.31
C LYS A 169 4.82 5.77 19.85
N GLY A 170 3.80 5.14 19.27
CA GLY A 170 2.63 5.80 18.71
C GLY A 170 1.50 6.03 19.72
N PRO A 171 0.43 6.75 19.34
CA PRO A 171 -0.78 6.88 20.14
C PRO A 171 -1.43 5.51 20.36
N LYS A 172 -1.95 5.29 21.58
CA LYS A 172 -2.71 4.06 21.89
C LYS A 172 -4.07 4.13 21.22
N VAL A 173 -4.39 3.14 20.39
CA VAL A 173 -5.69 2.97 19.76
C VAL A 173 -6.36 1.73 20.35
N ILE A 174 -7.59 1.85 20.82
CA ILE A 174 -8.42 0.74 21.29
C ILE A 174 -9.44 0.45 20.19
N MET A 175 -9.39 -0.76 19.65
CA MET A 175 -10.35 -1.23 18.66
C MET A 175 -11.37 -2.14 19.35
N LEU A 176 -12.63 -1.73 19.36
CA LEU A 176 -13.75 -2.53 19.88
C LEU A 176 -14.44 -3.18 18.68
N LEU A 177 -14.42 -4.49 18.63
CA LEU A 177 -15.24 -5.26 17.71
C LEU A 177 -16.60 -5.53 18.37
N PRO A 178 -17.74 -5.29 17.69
CA PRO A 178 -19.01 -5.74 18.18
C PRO A 178 -18.97 -7.26 18.32
N GLN A 179 -19.51 -7.80 19.40
CA GLN A 179 -19.69 -9.23 19.54
C GLN A 179 -20.60 -9.72 18.39
N GLY A 180 -19.98 -10.14 17.30
CA GLY A 180 -20.65 -10.83 16.22
C GLY A 180 -21.02 -12.22 16.71
N ASN A 181 -22.25 -12.63 16.45
CA ASN A 181 -22.72 -13.98 16.68
C ASN A 181 -21.72 -14.96 16.09
N GLN A 182 -21.07 -15.73 16.95
CA GLN A 182 -20.46 -16.99 16.55
C GLN A 182 -21.62 -17.91 16.16
N GLN A 183 -21.93 -17.98 14.89
CA GLN A 183 -22.66 -19.10 14.30
C GLN A 183 -21.70 -19.87 13.41
#